data_ce48aff909c7c382bb485ce7bea97498
#
_entry.id   ce48aff909c7c382bb485ce7bea97498
#
_cell.length_a   1.000
_cell.length_b   1.000
_cell.length_c   1.000
_cell.angle_alpha   90.00
_cell.angle_beta   90.00
_cell.angle_gamma   90.00
#
_symmetry.space_group_name_H-M   'P 1'
#
loop_
_entity.id
_entity.type
_entity.pdbx_description
1 polymer ?
#
loop_
_entity_poly.entity_id
_entity_poly.type
_entity_poly.pdbx_seq_one_letter_code
_entity_poly.pdbx_strand_id
1 'polypeptide(L)'
;MYIAMSTELPSKGTEKLHSSARITIVASTYNEKYTSALLENCLAELKEYEDLIKVHIVRVPGAFEVPMMVKRAIVAAADNIRPDAVIALGVILRGSTAHADLIGESITRQLLTTSCDTLTPVIHEVLLLDNEQQAFARCIAAALNRGREAARAAIEMLRVLEEEDALSSNLNRAAGIDPHAPILH
;
A
#
# COMPACT_ATOMS: atom_id res chain seq x y z
N MET A 1 -9.72 -1.82 27.17
CA MET A 1 -9.92 -0.50 26.52
C MET A 1 -9.36 -0.66 25.10
N TYR A 2 -10.24 -0.90 24.13
CA TYR A 2 -9.81 -1.00 22.72
C TYR A 2 -9.40 0.41 22.28
N ILE A 3 -8.12 0.58 21.98
CA ILE A 3 -7.65 1.79 21.30
C ILE A 3 -8.24 1.72 19.89
N ALA A 4 -9.19 2.57 19.60
CA ALA A 4 -9.76 2.68 18.26
C ALA A 4 -8.63 3.11 17.32
N MET A 5 -8.24 2.22 16.40
CA MET A 5 -7.50 2.64 15.21
C MET A 5 -8.34 3.69 14.50
N SER A 6 -7.70 4.64 13.84
CA SER A 6 -8.27 5.84 13.22
C SER A 6 -9.80 5.80 13.02
N THR A 7 -10.51 6.73 13.62
CA THR A 7 -11.97 6.91 13.49
C THR A 7 -12.35 7.81 12.31
N GLU A 8 -11.34 8.34 11.60
CA GLU A 8 -11.51 9.27 10.49
C GLU A 8 -10.56 8.87 9.34
N LEU A 9 -11.00 9.12 8.12
CA LEU A 9 -10.10 9.02 6.96
C LEU A 9 -9.01 10.10 7.08
N PRO A 10 -7.76 9.79 6.74
CA PRO A 10 -6.72 10.81 6.62
C PRO A 10 -7.20 11.95 5.72
N SER A 11 -6.89 13.18 6.09
CA SER A 11 -7.13 14.33 5.20
C SER A 11 -6.39 14.12 3.88
N LYS A 12 -6.98 14.58 2.79
CA LYS A 12 -6.23 14.65 1.54
C LYS A 12 -5.08 15.65 1.72
N GLY A 13 -3.87 15.24 1.38
CA GLY A 13 -2.74 16.15 1.30
C GLY A 13 -3.07 17.31 0.35
N THR A 14 -2.69 18.52 0.74
CA THR A 14 -2.91 19.72 -0.08
C THR A 14 -1.85 19.90 -1.16
N GLU A 15 -0.72 19.23 -1.03
CA GLU A 15 0.39 19.29 -1.95
C GLU A 15 0.29 18.21 -3.02
N LYS A 16 0.67 18.58 -4.24
CA LYS A 16 0.61 17.68 -5.41
C LYS A 16 1.90 16.86 -5.49
N LEU A 17 1.79 15.64 -6.02
CA LEU A 17 2.94 14.91 -6.55
C LEU A 17 3.56 15.72 -7.68
N HIS A 18 4.88 15.75 -7.74
CA HIS A 18 5.65 16.48 -8.75
C HIS A 18 6.15 15.56 -9.87
N SER A 19 6.25 14.28 -9.61
CA SER A 19 6.70 13.28 -10.57
C SER A 19 5.65 12.20 -10.84
N SER A 20 5.77 11.53 -11.98
CA SER A 20 4.93 10.37 -12.29
C SER A 20 5.40 9.15 -11.51
N ALA A 21 4.47 8.36 -10.98
CA ALA A 21 4.76 7.16 -10.22
C ALA A 21 3.92 5.96 -10.67
N ARG A 22 4.36 4.77 -10.30
CA ARG A 22 3.69 3.49 -10.54
C ARG A 22 3.22 2.90 -9.22
N ILE A 23 1.94 2.57 -9.13
CA ILE A 23 1.37 1.86 -8.00
C ILE A 23 0.93 0.48 -8.46
N THR A 24 1.42 -0.58 -7.81
CA THR A 24 0.86 -1.91 -7.99
C THR A 24 -0.13 -2.21 -6.87
N ILE A 25 -1.35 -2.60 -7.21
CA ILE A 25 -2.36 -3.06 -6.24
C ILE A 25 -2.41 -4.58 -6.30
N VAL A 26 -2.10 -5.24 -5.19
CA VAL A 26 -2.27 -6.70 -5.03
C VAL A 26 -3.51 -6.95 -4.19
N ALA A 27 -4.55 -7.52 -4.78
CA ALA A 27 -5.85 -7.70 -4.14
C ALA A 27 -6.28 -9.17 -4.15
N SER A 28 -6.68 -9.70 -2.99
CA SER A 28 -7.23 -11.05 -2.90
C SER A 28 -8.62 -11.16 -3.53
N THR A 29 -9.04 -12.38 -3.91
CA THR A 29 -10.38 -12.65 -4.46
C THR A 29 -11.32 -13.28 -3.43
N TYR A 30 -10.82 -13.97 -2.40
CA TYR A 30 -11.68 -14.45 -1.33
C TYR A 30 -12.37 -13.29 -0.62
N ASN A 31 -13.59 -13.51 -0.17
CA ASN A 31 -14.49 -12.47 0.34
C ASN A 31 -14.74 -11.37 -0.70
N GLU A 32 -14.98 -11.76 -1.95
CA GLU A 32 -15.01 -10.92 -3.16
C GLU A 32 -15.87 -9.67 -3.00
N LYS A 33 -17.05 -9.78 -2.38
CA LYS A 33 -17.94 -8.65 -2.09
C LYS A 33 -17.18 -7.49 -1.40
N TYR A 34 -16.30 -7.81 -0.47
CA TYR A 34 -15.57 -6.82 0.32
C TYR A 34 -14.26 -6.40 -0.34
N THR A 35 -13.51 -7.37 -0.89
CA THR A 35 -12.22 -7.08 -1.52
C THR A 35 -12.38 -6.31 -2.83
N SER A 36 -13.44 -6.57 -3.59
CA SER A 36 -13.76 -5.79 -4.80
C SER A 36 -14.18 -4.37 -4.43
N ALA A 37 -14.99 -4.18 -3.39
CA ALA A 37 -15.35 -2.84 -2.92
C ALA A 37 -14.13 -2.05 -2.41
N LEU A 38 -13.18 -2.68 -1.70
CA LEU A 38 -11.91 -2.05 -1.34
C LEU A 38 -11.14 -1.59 -2.58
N LEU A 39 -11.00 -2.47 -3.57
CA LEU A 39 -10.30 -2.15 -4.81
C LEU A 39 -10.97 -1.02 -5.58
N GLU A 40 -12.28 -1.06 -5.75
CA GLU A 40 -13.05 -0.02 -6.44
C GLU A 40 -12.91 1.34 -5.77
N ASN A 41 -13.02 1.40 -4.44
CA ASN A 41 -12.86 2.65 -3.68
C ASN A 41 -11.41 3.17 -3.72
N CYS A 42 -10.42 2.27 -3.71
CA CYS A 42 -9.02 2.62 -3.89
C CYS A 42 -8.78 3.24 -5.27
N LEU A 43 -9.25 2.59 -6.33
CA LEU A 43 -9.13 3.09 -7.70
C LEU A 43 -9.86 4.42 -7.92
N ALA A 44 -11.06 4.58 -7.34
CA ALA A 44 -11.82 5.83 -7.41
C ALA A 44 -11.06 7.01 -6.77
N GLU A 45 -10.36 6.78 -5.66
CA GLU A 45 -9.54 7.80 -5.01
C GLU A 45 -8.26 8.10 -5.81
N LEU A 46 -7.58 7.08 -6.36
CA LEU A 46 -6.38 7.25 -7.19
C LEU A 46 -6.68 7.94 -8.54
N LYS A 47 -7.92 7.89 -9.01
CA LYS A 47 -8.32 8.52 -10.26
C LYS A 47 -8.07 10.03 -10.29
N GLU A 48 -8.06 10.69 -9.15
CA GLU A 48 -7.73 12.12 -9.05
C GLU A 48 -6.28 12.42 -9.47
N TYR A 49 -5.44 11.39 -9.56
CA TYR A 49 -4.02 11.46 -9.91
C TYR A 49 -3.69 10.72 -11.22
N GLU A 50 -4.70 10.45 -12.08
CA GLU A 50 -4.54 9.61 -13.28
C GLU A 50 -3.49 10.13 -14.28
N ASP A 51 -3.24 11.44 -14.29
CA ASP A 51 -2.20 12.05 -15.14
C ASP A 51 -0.76 11.73 -14.67
N LEU A 52 -0.59 11.41 -13.38
CA LEU A 52 0.70 11.16 -12.75
C LEU A 52 0.88 9.69 -12.35
N ILE A 53 -0.20 9.00 -11.98
CA ILE A 53 -0.13 7.66 -11.42
C ILE A 53 -0.54 6.60 -12.44
N LYS A 54 0.36 5.65 -12.70
CA LYS A 54 0.06 4.43 -13.46
C LYS A 54 -0.24 3.29 -12.50
N VAL A 55 -1.45 2.73 -12.57
CA VAL A 55 -1.88 1.64 -11.70
C VAL A 55 -1.80 0.31 -12.44
N HIS A 56 -1.15 -0.68 -11.81
CA HIS A 56 -1.17 -2.08 -12.22
C HIS A 56 -1.90 -2.93 -11.15
N ILE A 57 -2.82 -3.80 -11.57
CA ILE A 57 -3.63 -4.60 -10.66
C ILE A 57 -3.27 -6.07 -10.80
N VAL A 58 -3.00 -6.72 -9.68
CA VAL A 58 -2.76 -8.17 -9.60
C VAL A 58 -3.80 -8.78 -8.66
N ARG A 59 -4.55 -9.76 -9.16
CA ARG A 59 -5.51 -10.52 -8.33
C ARG A 59 -4.88 -11.84 -7.89
N VAL A 60 -5.03 -12.17 -6.60
CA VAL A 60 -4.55 -13.41 -6.00
C VAL A 60 -5.71 -14.14 -5.30
N PRO A 61 -5.66 -15.48 -5.11
CA PRO A 61 -6.78 -16.22 -4.54
C PRO A 61 -7.18 -15.72 -3.14
N GLY A 62 -6.28 -15.76 -2.19
CA GLY A 62 -6.55 -15.42 -0.80
C GLY A 62 -5.62 -14.34 -0.25
N ALA A 63 -5.90 -13.91 0.96
CA ALA A 63 -5.07 -12.96 1.68
C ALA A 63 -3.65 -13.51 1.93
N PHE A 64 -3.50 -14.81 2.09
CA PHE A 64 -2.21 -15.46 2.38
C PHE A 64 -1.23 -15.37 1.21
N GLU A 65 -1.70 -15.30 -0.03
CA GLU A 65 -0.88 -15.16 -1.23
C GLU A 65 -0.44 -13.71 -1.49
N VAL A 66 -1.07 -12.73 -0.85
CA VAL A 66 -0.77 -11.30 -1.05
C VAL A 66 0.70 -10.97 -0.78
N PRO A 67 1.32 -11.35 0.34
CA PRO A 67 2.73 -10.96 0.61
C PRO A 67 3.72 -11.49 -0.42
N MET A 68 3.54 -12.71 -0.89
CA MET A 68 4.41 -13.30 -1.92
C MET A 68 4.32 -12.50 -3.22
N MET A 69 3.11 -12.13 -3.63
CA MET A 69 2.92 -11.37 -4.87
C MET A 69 3.38 -9.92 -4.74
N VAL A 70 3.22 -9.29 -3.56
CA VAL A 70 3.80 -7.97 -3.25
C VAL A 70 5.31 -8.00 -3.42
N LYS A 71 6.00 -8.96 -2.76
CA LYS A 71 7.46 -9.09 -2.89
C LYS A 71 7.88 -9.36 -4.33
N ARG A 72 7.16 -10.22 -5.06
CA ARG A 72 7.43 -10.51 -6.47
C ARG A 72 7.28 -9.25 -7.35
N ALA A 73 6.24 -8.45 -7.14
CA ALA A 73 6.00 -7.22 -7.90
C ALA A 73 7.15 -6.21 -7.75
N ILE A 74 7.80 -6.18 -6.60
CA ILE A 74 8.90 -5.27 -6.32
C ILE A 74 10.24 -5.85 -6.83
N VAL A 75 10.54 -7.10 -6.48
CA VAL A 75 11.89 -7.66 -6.65
C VAL A 75 12.10 -8.24 -8.06
N ALA A 76 11.07 -8.84 -8.67
CA ALA A 76 11.18 -9.47 -9.97
C ALA A 76 10.88 -8.52 -11.15
N ALA A 77 10.47 -7.29 -10.90
CA ALA A 77 10.21 -6.31 -11.94
C ALA A 77 11.53 -5.73 -12.47
N ALA A 78 11.59 -5.50 -13.78
CA ALA A 78 12.65 -4.68 -14.36
C ALA A 78 12.50 -3.21 -13.87
N ASP A 79 13.60 -2.47 -13.79
CA ASP A 79 13.61 -1.12 -13.21
C ASP A 79 12.60 -0.16 -13.83
N ASN A 80 12.39 -0.25 -15.14
CA ASN A 80 11.46 0.61 -15.86
C ASN A 80 9.96 0.31 -15.60
N ILE A 81 9.64 -0.81 -14.91
CA ILE A 81 8.28 -1.22 -14.56
C ILE A 81 8.11 -1.52 -13.06
N ARG A 82 9.18 -1.35 -12.27
CA ARG A 82 9.12 -1.52 -10.82
C ARG A 82 8.11 -0.53 -10.23
N PRO A 83 7.26 -0.95 -9.28
CA PRO A 83 6.36 -0.02 -8.61
C PRO A 83 7.12 0.88 -7.63
N ASP A 84 6.71 2.14 -7.56
CA ASP A 84 7.19 3.11 -6.59
C ASP A 84 6.46 2.96 -5.24
N ALA A 85 5.25 2.35 -5.25
CA ALA A 85 4.52 1.91 -4.07
C ALA A 85 3.65 0.69 -4.38
N VAL A 86 3.36 -0.13 -3.37
CA VAL A 86 2.44 -1.26 -3.50
C VAL A 86 1.31 -1.14 -2.48
N ILE A 87 0.07 -1.38 -2.92
CA ILE A 87 -1.09 -1.46 -2.05
C ILE A 87 -1.52 -2.92 -1.94
N ALA A 88 -1.59 -3.45 -0.73
CA ALA A 88 -1.99 -4.82 -0.41
C ALA A 88 -3.42 -4.81 0.13
N LEU A 89 -4.38 -5.36 -0.62
CA LEU A 89 -5.80 -5.40 -0.26
C LEU A 89 -6.26 -6.84 -0.01
N GLY A 90 -6.97 -7.06 1.07
CA GLY A 90 -7.57 -8.36 1.38
C GLY A 90 -8.55 -8.27 2.55
N VAL A 91 -9.38 -9.30 2.68
CA VAL A 91 -10.31 -9.41 3.82
C VAL A 91 -10.27 -10.83 4.37
N ILE A 92 -10.02 -10.92 5.65
CA ILE A 92 -10.08 -12.15 6.45
C ILE A 92 -11.24 -11.96 7.42
N LEU A 93 -12.26 -12.80 7.33
CA LEU A 93 -13.31 -12.86 8.32
C LEU A 93 -12.94 -13.91 9.37
N ARG A 94 -12.98 -13.51 10.64
CA ARG A 94 -12.65 -14.41 11.75
C ARG A 94 -13.68 -15.51 11.85
N GLY A 95 -13.20 -16.75 11.86
CA GLY A 95 -14.00 -17.93 12.17
C GLY A 95 -13.89 -18.34 13.63
N SER A 96 -14.32 -19.55 13.94
CA SER A 96 -14.31 -20.10 15.31
C SER A 96 -12.92 -20.55 15.80
N THR A 97 -11.89 -20.51 14.96
CA THR A 97 -10.53 -20.99 15.27
C THR A 97 -9.53 -19.84 15.23
N ALA A 98 -8.37 -20.03 15.87
CA ALA A 98 -7.26 -19.05 15.83
C ALA A 98 -6.58 -18.93 14.46
N HIS A 99 -7.04 -19.64 13.43
CA HIS A 99 -6.41 -19.65 12.10
C HIS A 99 -6.34 -18.25 11.46
N ALA A 100 -7.41 -17.47 11.59
CA ALA A 100 -7.48 -16.13 11.04
C ALA A 100 -6.44 -15.19 11.69
N ASP A 101 -6.24 -15.31 13.00
CA ASP A 101 -5.24 -14.50 13.74
C ASP A 101 -3.82 -14.82 13.28
N LEU A 102 -3.49 -16.12 13.15
CA LEU A 102 -2.18 -16.57 12.68
C LEU A 102 -1.87 -16.07 11.25
N ILE A 103 -2.86 -16.13 10.36
CA ILE A 103 -2.75 -15.62 9.01
C ILE A 103 -2.55 -14.10 9.03
N GLY A 104 -3.38 -13.37 9.75
CA GLY A 104 -3.32 -11.91 9.83
C GLY A 104 -1.98 -11.42 10.36
N GLU A 105 -1.47 -12.01 11.44
CA GLU A 105 -0.17 -11.67 12.01
C GLU A 105 0.98 -11.96 11.03
N SER A 106 0.96 -13.15 10.41
CA SER A 106 2.00 -13.56 9.46
C SER A 106 2.06 -12.64 8.24
N ILE A 107 0.90 -12.24 7.69
CA ILE A 107 0.79 -11.33 6.57
C ILE A 107 1.34 -9.96 6.95
N THR A 108 0.90 -9.39 8.08
CA THR A 108 1.32 -8.08 8.55
C THR A 108 2.84 -8.02 8.70
N ARG A 109 3.42 -9.02 9.36
CA ARG A 109 4.88 -9.12 9.53
C ARG A 109 5.61 -9.20 8.20
N GLN A 110 5.13 -10.03 7.27
CA GLN A 110 5.79 -10.23 5.99
C GLN A 110 5.69 -8.98 5.09
N LEU A 111 4.57 -8.27 5.08
CA LEU A 111 4.40 -7.03 4.32
C LEU A 111 5.32 -5.93 4.86
N LEU A 112 5.39 -5.76 6.18
CA LEU A 112 6.30 -4.80 6.82
C LEU A 112 7.77 -5.13 6.50
N THR A 113 8.17 -6.40 6.67
CA THR A 113 9.53 -6.85 6.34
C THR A 113 9.85 -6.56 4.87
N THR A 114 8.93 -6.89 3.95
CA THR A 114 9.15 -6.62 2.52
C THR A 114 9.33 -5.12 2.25
N SER A 115 8.51 -4.27 2.86
CA SER A 115 8.62 -2.81 2.70
C SER A 115 9.98 -2.29 3.18
N CYS A 116 10.42 -2.70 4.37
CA CYS A 116 11.71 -2.28 4.93
C CYS A 116 12.91 -2.82 4.14
N ASP A 117 12.86 -4.09 3.72
CA ASP A 117 13.98 -4.73 2.99
C ASP A 117 14.17 -4.15 1.59
N THR A 118 13.09 -3.70 0.96
CA THR A 118 13.09 -3.19 -0.43
C THR A 118 13.07 -1.68 -0.52
N LEU A 119 12.88 -0.99 0.59
CA LEU A 119 12.67 0.47 0.68
C LEU A 119 11.53 0.96 -0.24
N THR A 120 10.58 0.06 -0.53
CA THR A 120 9.39 0.37 -1.32
C THR A 120 8.18 0.40 -0.39
N PRO A 121 7.42 1.50 -0.33
CA PRO A 121 6.22 1.57 0.49
C PRO A 121 5.24 0.45 0.17
N VAL A 122 4.85 -0.31 1.19
CA VAL A 122 3.79 -1.30 1.10
C VAL A 122 2.65 -0.88 2.01
N ILE A 123 1.56 -0.40 1.42
CA ILE A 123 0.36 0.02 2.15
C ILE A 123 -0.46 -1.23 2.47
N HIS A 124 -0.63 -1.50 3.75
CA HIS A 124 -1.24 -2.73 4.23
C HIS A 124 -2.71 -2.52 4.60
N GLU A 125 -3.61 -3.00 3.76
CA GLU A 125 -5.06 -3.08 3.99
C GLU A 125 -5.60 -4.51 3.76
N VAL A 126 -4.83 -5.50 4.25
CA VAL A 126 -5.34 -6.86 4.44
C VAL A 126 -6.01 -6.91 5.82
N LEU A 127 -7.31 -6.78 5.85
CA LEU A 127 -8.09 -6.57 7.05
C LEU A 127 -8.47 -7.90 7.70
N LEU A 128 -8.21 -8.03 9.01
CA LEU A 128 -8.78 -9.08 9.85
C LEU A 128 -9.99 -8.50 10.59
N LEU A 129 -11.17 -9.02 10.31
CA LEU A 129 -12.45 -8.49 10.77
C LEU A 129 -13.25 -9.57 11.50
N ASP A 130 -13.93 -9.19 12.57
CA ASP A 130 -14.67 -10.13 13.41
C ASP A 130 -15.98 -10.59 12.79
N ASN A 131 -16.60 -9.76 11.95
CA ASN A 131 -17.93 -10.03 11.40
C ASN A 131 -18.18 -9.19 10.12
N GLU A 132 -19.30 -9.53 9.46
CA GLU A 132 -19.71 -8.83 8.23
C GLU A 132 -20.10 -7.38 8.46
N GLN A 133 -20.53 -6.97 9.65
CA GLN A 133 -20.85 -5.59 9.95
C GLN A 133 -19.59 -4.73 9.92
N GLN A 134 -18.50 -5.23 10.52
CA GLN A 134 -17.19 -4.57 10.42
C GLN A 134 -16.71 -4.54 8.96
N ALA A 135 -16.88 -5.65 8.23
CA ALA A 135 -16.48 -5.71 6.83
C ALA A 135 -17.27 -4.70 5.97
N PHE A 136 -18.57 -4.57 6.16
CA PHE A 136 -19.37 -3.55 5.50
C PHE A 136 -18.86 -2.14 5.80
N ALA A 137 -18.65 -1.83 7.09
CA ALA A 137 -18.21 -0.51 7.53
C ALA A 137 -16.83 -0.12 6.99
N ARG A 138 -15.91 -1.08 6.87
CA ARG A 138 -14.52 -0.82 6.46
C ARG A 138 -14.29 -0.92 4.95
N CYS A 139 -15.09 -1.75 4.25
CA CYS A 139 -14.84 -2.02 2.83
C CYS A 139 -15.85 -1.34 1.91
N ILE A 140 -17.10 -1.17 2.34
CA ILE A 140 -18.21 -0.71 1.49
C ILE A 140 -18.65 0.70 1.87
N ALA A 141 -18.90 0.96 3.16
CA ALA A 141 -19.37 2.26 3.61
C ALA A 141 -18.35 3.38 3.31
N ALA A 142 -18.87 4.56 2.96
CA ALA A 142 -18.02 5.67 2.52
C ALA A 142 -17.18 6.30 3.65
N ALA A 143 -17.71 6.35 4.87
CA ALA A 143 -17.13 7.14 5.96
C ALA A 143 -15.78 6.61 6.47
N LEU A 144 -15.59 5.29 6.50
CA LEU A 144 -14.38 4.64 7.05
C LEU A 144 -13.80 3.64 6.07
N ASN A 145 -13.86 3.97 4.80
CA ASN A 145 -13.47 3.06 3.72
C ASN A 145 -11.95 2.90 3.64
N ARG A 146 -11.48 1.69 3.91
CA ARG A 146 -10.05 1.36 3.91
C ARG A 146 -9.41 1.34 2.53
N GLY A 147 -10.18 1.13 1.48
CA GLY A 147 -9.69 1.28 0.10
C GLY A 147 -9.27 2.73 -0.20
N ARG A 148 -10.08 3.71 0.20
CA ARG A 148 -9.74 5.13 0.09
C ARG A 148 -8.54 5.51 0.95
N GLU A 149 -8.51 5.00 2.18
CA GLU A 149 -7.38 5.23 3.08
C GLU A 149 -6.07 4.72 2.49
N ALA A 150 -6.10 3.51 1.91
CA ALA A 150 -4.94 2.93 1.23
C ALA A 150 -4.41 3.81 0.09
N ALA A 151 -5.30 4.33 -0.74
CA ALA A 151 -4.93 5.23 -1.82
C ALA A 151 -4.26 6.51 -1.30
N ARG A 152 -4.86 7.17 -0.30
CA ARG A 152 -4.31 8.38 0.32
C ARG A 152 -2.95 8.13 0.96
N ALA A 153 -2.81 7.03 1.69
CA ALA A 153 -1.56 6.64 2.31
C ALA A 153 -0.45 6.38 1.27
N ALA A 154 -0.79 5.76 0.13
CA ALA A 154 0.16 5.53 -0.96
C ALA A 154 0.64 6.85 -1.56
N ILE A 155 -0.27 7.77 -1.87
CA ILE A 155 0.07 9.10 -2.40
C ILE A 155 0.94 9.87 -1.41
N GLU A 156 0.58 9.87 -0.13
CA GLU A 156 1.33 10.58 0.90
C GLU A 156 2.76 10.02 1.06
N MET A 157 2.91 8.69 1.03
CA MET A 157 4.23 8.07 1.07
C MET A 157 5.10 8.41 -0.15
N LEU A 158 4.51 8.44 -1.34
CA LEU A 158 5.22 8.87 -2.54
C LEU A 158 5.70 10.33 -2.42
N ARG A 159 4.86 11.22 -1.88
CA ARG A 159 5.20 12.62 -1.64
C ARG A 159 6.37 12.77 -0.64
N VAL A 160 6.31 12.03 0.48
CA VAL A 160 7.39 12.03 1.48
C VAL A 160 8.71 11.58 0.85
N LEU A 161 8.70 10.55 0.00
CA LEU A 161 9.90 10.09 -0.68
C LEU A 161 10.45 11.13 -1.68
N GLU A 162 9.58 11.80 -2.45
CA GLU A 162 10.02 12.90 -3.33
C GLU A 162 10.73 14.03 -2.56
N GLU A 163 10.19 14.40 -1.41
CA GLU A 163 10.78 15.46 -0.56
C GLU A 163 12.14 15.03 0.01
N GLU A 164 12.25 13.79 0.51
CA GLU A 164 13.52 13.26 1.05
C GLU A 164 14.59 13.12 -0.03
N ASP A 165 14.22 12.66 -1.23
CA ASP A 165 15.15 12.58 -2.37
C ASP A 165 15.63 13.97 -2.81
N ALA A 166 14.75 14.94 -2.85
CA ALA A 166 15.10 16.32 -3.18
C ALA A 166 16.03 16.93 -2.12
N LEU A 167 15.76 16.69 -0.84
CA LEU A 167 16.60 17.14 0.27
C LEU A 167 17.99 16.50 0.20
N SER A 168 18.06 15.19 0.04
CA SER A 168 19.31 14.43 -0.08
C SER A 168 20.16 14.90 -1.27
N SER A 169 19.52 15.16 -2.42
CA SER A 169 20.19 15.68 -3.62
C SER A 169 20.77 17.07 -3.39
N ASN A 170 20.07 17.95 -2.67
CA ASN A 170 20.53 19.29 -2.34
C ASN A 170 21.72 19.25 -1.36
N LEU A 171 21.66 18.38 -0.35
CA LEU A 171 22.75 18.19 0.63
C LEU A 171 24.02 17.65 -0.03
N ASN A 172 23.90 16.65 -0.90
CA ASN A 172 25.02 16.09 -1.66
C ASN A 172 25.68 17.16 -2.55
N ARG A 173 24.87 17.95 -3.25
CA ARG A 173 25.37 19.06 -4.08
C ARG A 173 26.11 20.11 -3.24
N ALA A 174 25.56 20.48 -2.08
CA ALA A 174 26.19 21.44 -1.17
C ALA A 174 27.51 20.91 -0.59
N ALA A 175 27.61 19.60 -0.35
CA ALA A 175 28.81 18.93 0.13
C ALA A 175 29.84 18.61 -0.98
N GLY A 176 29.53 18.86 -2.25
CA GLY A 176 30.38 18.48 -3.39
C GLY A 176 30.48 16.98 -3.62
N ILE A 177 29.50 16.21 -3.14
CA ILE A 177 29.45 14.75 -3.27
C ILE A 177 28.68 14.42 -4.56
N ASP A 178 29.34 13.68 -5.48
CA ASP A 178 28.65 13.07 -6.62
C ASP A 178 27.98 11.76 -6.20
N PRO A 179 26.63 11.68 -6.15
CA PRO A 179 25.93 10.46 -5.77
C PRO A 179 26.16 9.29 -6.73
N HIS A 180 26.70 9.55 -7.92
CA HIS A 180 27.02 8.55 -8.95
C HIS A 180 28.53 8.27 -9.06
N ALA A 181 29.34 8.84 -8.18
CA ALA A 181 30.77 8.56 -8.16
C ALA A 181 31.03 7.08 -7.86
N PRO A 182 31.91 6.40 -8.60
CA PRO A 182 32.21 5.00 -8.33
C PRO A 182 32.84 4.88 -6.92
N ILE A 183 32.33 3.96 -6.13
CA ILE A 183 32.91 3.61 -4.84
C ILE A 183 34.26 2.95 -5.16
N LEU A 184 35.36 3.65 -4.92
CA LEU A 184 36.70 3.09 -5.01
C LEU A 184 36.89 2.18 -3.80
N HIS A 185 36.88 0.89 -4.03
CA HIS A 185 37.23 -0.15 -3.06
C HIS A 185 38.74 -0.34 -2.99
#